data_ad97fbe34c6f449282c56550a3fac57a
#
_entry.id   ad97fbe34c6f449282c56550a3fac57a
#
_cell.length_a   1.000
_cell.length_b   1.000
_cell.length_c   1.000
_cell.angle_alpha   90.00
_cell.angle_beta   90.00
_cell.angle_gamma   90.00
#
_symmetry.space_group_name_H-M   'P 1'
#
loop_
_entity.id
_entity.type
_entity.pdbx_description
1 polymer ?
#
loop_
_entity_poly.entity_id
_entity_poly.type
_entity_poly.pdbx_seq_one_letter_code
_entity_poly.pdbx_strand_id
1 'polypeptide(L)'
;MSKIKGIEPVVGHAHTRAVPLAQDPEIAKLKKTLLKDIRRSAYVYRVDCGGCNACEIEIFATITPLFDAERFGIKVVASPRHADILLFTGAVTRAMRVPALRAYEAAPDPKICIAYGACGCDGGIFHDLYCVWGGTDKIVPVDVYIPGCPPTPAATIYGFAVALGLLEQKLKATSHEVQPGERVELRHTGIPNEIRVMIEREARRMAGYRQGRIIADEFMALLEGATQQDVDLRIQSYLDQHDDPRLSEIVNNLANACLNRAAGKGEAVHG
;
A
#
# COMPACT_ATOMS: atom_id res chain seq x y z
N MET A 1 15.74 8.00 -30.02
CA MET A 1 15.20 7.70 -28.70
C MET A 1 15.24 8.98 -27.87
N SER A 2 14.12 9.68 -27.71
CA SER A 2 14.06 10.88 -26.88
C SER A 2 14.19 10.44 -25.42
N LYS A 3 15.15 10.98 -24.71
CA LYS A 3 15.29 10.79 -23.27
C LYS A 3 14.03 11.36 -22.61
N ILE A 4 13.20 10.49 -22.04
CA ILE A 4 12.07 10.93 -21.22
C ILE A 4 12.69 11.64 -20.01
N LYS A 5 12.46 12.98 -19.89
CA LYS A 5 12.98 13.78 -18.79
C LYS A 5 12.54 13.15 -17.45
N GLY A 6 13.49 12.89 -16.58
CA GLY A 6 13.25 12.35 -15.25
C GLY A 6 13.33 10.83 -15.10
N ILE A 7 13.65 10.08 -16.19
CA ILE A 7 13.89 8.65 -16.09
C ILE A 7 15.36 8.39 -16.33
N GLU A 8 16.12 8.23 -15.27
CA GLU A 8 17.43 7.61 -15.38
C GLU A 8 17.27 6.10 -15.59
N PRO A 9 18.05 5.49 -16.50
CA PRO A 9 18.04 4.04 -16.62
C PRO A 9 18.47 3.43 -15.28
N VAL A 10 17.59 2.67 -14.67
CA VAL A 10 17.91 1.95 -13.42
C VAL A 10 18.90 0.84 -13.78
N VAL A 11 20.16 1.14 -13.71
CA VAL A 11 21.26 0.17 -13.71
C VAL A 11 21.58 -0.10 -12.24
N GLY A 12 21.10 -1.20 -11.71
CA GLY A 12 21.45 -1.68 -10.38
C GLY A 12 20.36 -1.52 -9.32
N HIS A 13 20.32 -2.49 -8.49
CA HIS A 13 19.61 -2.74 -7.23
C HIS A 13 18.35 -1.92 -6.84
N ALA A 14 17.38 -2.65 -6.35
CA ALA A 14 16.01 -2.33 -5.97
C ALA A 14 15.80 -1.16 -4.96
N HIS A 15 16.81 -0.41 -4.62
CA HIS A 15 16.76 0.62 -3.57
C HIS A 15 16.83 2.07 -4.05
N THR A 16 16.94 2.31 -5.34
CA THR A 16 16.81 3.68 -5.85
C THR A 16 15.34 4.09 -5.85
N ARG A 17 14.93 4.84 -4.85
CA ARG A 17 13.63 5.52 -4.84
C ARG A 17 13.54 6.42 -6.07
N ALA A 18 12.59 6.13 -6.97
CA ALA A 18 12.25 7.09 -7.99
C ALA A 18 11.71 8.35 -7.28
N VAL A 19 12.29 9.48 -7.61
CA VAL A 19 11.73 10.77 -7.15
C VAL A 19 10.48 11.01 -8.00
N PRO A 20 9.29 11.19 -7.41
CA PRO A 20 8.10 11.53 -8.16
C PRO A 20 8.30 12.85 -8.90
N LEU A 21 7.71 12.98 -10.08
CA LEU A 21 7.72 14.22 -10.85
C LEU A 21 7.12 15.34 -9.99
N ALA A 22 7.88 16.40 -9.77
CA ALA A 22 7.36 17.58 -9.09
C ALA A 22 6.29 18.24 -9.95
N GLN A 23 5.18 18.64 -9.34
CA GLN A 23 4.16 19.42 -10.03
C GLN A 23 4.66 20.85 -10.23
N ASP A 24 4.50 21.36 -11.45
CA ASP A 24 4.69 22.78 -11.73
C ASP A 24 3.66 23.60 -10.92
N PRO A 25 4.07 24.65 -10.18
CA PRO A 25 3.16 25.47 -9.40
C PRO A 25 2.06 26.14 -10.25
N GLU A 26 2.30 26.41 -11.52
CA GLU A 26 1.28 26.91 -12.45
C GLU A 26 0.24 25.84 -12.76
N ILE A 27 0.66 24.61 -12.99
CA ILE A 27 -0.25 23.47 -13.20
C ILE A 27 -1.09 23.22 -11.96
N ALA A 28 -0.52 23.30 -10.76
CA ALA A 28 -1.26 23.15 -9.50
C ALA A 28 -2.34 24.24 -9.34
N LYS A 29 -2.06 25.48 -9.77
CA LYS A 29 -3.01 26.57 -9.77
C LYS A 29 -4.13 26.35 -10.79
N LEU A 30 -3.80 25.88 -12.01
CA LEU A 30 -4.75 25.54 -13.06
C LEU A 30 -5.67 24.38 -12.64
N LYS A 31 -5.13 23.34 -11.97
CA LYS A 31 -5.94 22.24 -11.40
C LYS A 31 -6.99 22.77 -10.42
N LYS A 32 -6.59 23.68 -9.54
CA LYS A 32 -7.50 24.27 -8.55
C LYS A 32 -8.64 25.08 -9.20
N THR A 33 -8.37 25.69 -10.35
CA THR A 33 -9.37 26.40 -11.15
C THR A 33 -10.25 25.41 -11.90
N LEU A 34 -9.68 24.39 -12.53
CA LEU A 34 -10.40 23.33 -13.24
C LEU A 34 -11.44 22.64 -12.34
N LEU A 35 -11.07 22.33 -11.09
CA LEU A 35 -11.95 21.68 -10.11
C LEU A 35 -13.18 22.53 -9.75
N LYS A 36 -13.06 23.88 -9.82
CA LYS A 36 -14.19 24.79 -9.53
C LYS A 36 -15.14 24.96 -10.69
N ASP A 37 -14.65 24.81 -11.92
CA ASP A 37 -15.37 25.21 -13.14
C ASP A 37 -15.80 24.03 -14.05
N ILE A 38 -15.56 22.77 -13.64
CA ILE A 38 -16.03 21.62 -14.41
C ILE A 38 -17.57 21.55 -14.37
N ARG A 39 -18.19 22.19 -15.36
CA ARG A 39 -19.64 22.11 -15.65
C ARG A 39 -19.97 21.10 -16.76
N ARG A 40 -18.98 20.32 -17.21
CA ARG A 40 -19.07 19.29 -18.24
C ARG A 40 -18.72 17.92 -17.66
N SER A 41 -18.96 16.87 -18.43
CA SER A 41 -18.52 15.51 -18.05
C SER A 41 -17.00 15.46 -17.90
N ALA A 42 -16.53 14.75 -16.86
CA ALA A 42 -15.13 14.46 -16.65
C ALA A 42 -14.76 13.15 -17.37
N TYR A 43 -13.74 13.19 -18.18
CA TYR A 43 -13.25 12.05 -18.93
C TYR A 43 -12.16 11.31 -18.18
N VAL A 44 -12.37 10.02 -17.94
CA VAL A 44 -11.48 9.17 -17.14
C VAL A 44 -10.78 8.16 -18.04
N TYR A 45 -9.47 8.12 -17.99
CA TYR A 45 -8.67 7.07 -18.60
C TYR A 45 -8.00 6.22 -17.54
N ARG A 46 -8.19 4.89 -17.60
CA ARG A 46 -7.56 3.95 -16.69
C ARG A 46 -6.15 3.60 -17.18
N VAL A 47 -5.19 3.72 -16.29
CA VAL A 47 -3.80 3.31 -16.50
C VAL A 47 -3.53 2.05 -15.70
N ASP A 48 -3.32 0.93 -16.37
CA ASP A 48 -2.95 -0.33 -15.73
C ASP A 48 -1.46 -0.33 -15.41
N CYS A 49 -1.13 -0.46 -14.13
CA CYS A 49 0.25 -0.52 -13.66
C CYS A 49 0.70 -1.93 -13.25
N GLY A 50 -0.13 -2.94 -13.53
CA GLY A 50 0.11 -4.34 -13.18
C GLY A 50 -0.76 -4.77 -12.01
N GLY A 51 -2.05 -4.96 -12.28
CA GLY A 51 -3.06 -5.37 -11.30
C GLY A 51 -3.48 -6.82 -11.43
N CYS A 52 -4.32 -7.26 -10.49
CA CYS A 52 -4.97 -8.58 -10.48
C CYS A 52 -6.35 -8.58 -11.13
N ASN A 53 -6.76 -7.49 -11.79
CA ASN A 53 -8.06 -7.21 -12.40
C ASN A 53 -9.25 -7.04 -11.42
N ALA A 54 -9.08 -7.13 -10.12
CA ALA A 54 -10.18 -6.91 -9.19
C ALA A 54 -10.66 -5.44 -9.22
N CYS A 55 -9.73 -4.49 -9.29
CA CYS A 55 -10.04 -3.07 -9.44
C CYS A 55 -10.81 -2.78 -10.71
N GLU A 56 -10.46 -3.43 -11.81
CA GLU A 56 -11.12 -3.29 -13.12
C GLU A 56 -12.55 -3.77 -13.07
N ILE A 57 -12.82 -4.89 -12.40
CA ILE A 57 -14.18 -5.43 -12.23
C ILE A 57 -15.05 -4.42 -11.47
N GLU A 58 -14.57 -3.82 -10.41
CA GLU A 58 -15.30 -2.82 -9.64
C GLU A 58 -15.45 -1.48 -10.37
N ILE A 59 -14.49 -1.08 -11.20
CA ILE A 59 -14.61 0.08 -12.10
C ILE A 59 -15.71 -0.18 -13.12
N PHE A 60 -15.75 -1.37 -13.73
CA PHE A 60 -16.83 -1.74 -14.66
C PHE A 60 -18.18 -1.82 -13.94
N ALA A 61 -18.23 -2.35 -12.72
CA ALA A 61 -19.45 -2.35 -11.92
C ALA A 61 -19.96 -0.91 -11.67
N THR A 62 -19.04 0.04 -11.46
CA THR A 62 -19.37 1.45 -11.21
C THR A 62 -20.09 2.13 -12.39
N ILE A 63 -19.80 1.72 -13.63
CA ILE A 63 -20.46 2.26 -14.83
C ILE A 63 -21.69 1.46 -15.25
N THR A 64 -22.03 0.36 -14.56
CA THR A 64 -23.27 -0.38 -14.82
C THR A 64 -24.50 0.46 -14.44
N PRO A 65 -25.69 0.14 -15.00
CA PRO A 65 -26.93 0.86 -14.68
C PRO A 65 -27.31 0.89 -13.21
N LEU A 66 -26.75 -0.02 -12.39
CA LEU A 66 -27.02 -0.05 -10.95
C LEU A 66 -26.37 1.14 -10.21
N PHE A 67 -25.12 1.46 -10.52
CA PHE A 67 -24.37 2.55 -9.89
C PHE A 67 -24.34 3.80 -10.76
N ASP A 68 -24.34 3.61 -12.07
CA ASP A 68 -24.52 4.64 -13.12
C ASP A 68 -23.65 5.90 -12.91
N ALA A 69 -22.32 5.68 -12.81
CA ALA A 69 -21.37 6.79 -12.66
C ALA A 69 -21.45 7.81 -13.82
N GLU A 70 -21.89 7.39 -15.01
CA GLU A 70 -22.08 8.28 -16.15
C GLU A 70 -23.15 9.33 -15.91
N ARG A 71 -24.18 9.04 -15.13
CA ARG A 71 -25.20 10.00 -14.69
C ARG A 71 -24.61 11.15 -13.88
N PHE A 72 -23.52 10.89 -13.17
CA PHE A 72 -22.78 11.92 -12.43
C PHE A 72 -21.76 12.66 -13.30
N GLY A 73 -21.77 12.43 -14.61
CA GLY A 73 -20.87 13.09 -15.56
C GLY A 73 -19.48 12.46 -15.67
N ILE A 74 -19.29 11.23 -15.21
CA ILE A 74 -18.02 10.51 -15.30
C ILE A 74 -18.07 9.62 -16.54
N LYS A 75 -17.18 9.86 -17.52
CA LYS A 75 -17.12 9.10 -18.77
C LYS A 75 -15.77 8.46 -18.99
N VAL A 76 -15.75 7.18 -19.34
CA VAL A 76 -14.53 6.46 -19.68
C VAL A 76 -14.13 6.74 -21.12
N VAL A 77 -12.83 7.01 -21.33
CA VAL A 77 -12.24 7.23 -22.65
C VAL A 77 -11.15 6.24 -22.96
N ALA A 78 -10.97 5.96 -24.25
CA ALA A 78 -10.00 4.94 -24.72
C ALA A 78 -8.57 5.47 -24.88
N SER A 79 -8.32 6.77 -24.66
CA SER A 79 -6.99 7.35 -24.84
C SER A 79 -6.68 8.37 -23.72
N PRO A 80 -5.45 8.38 -23.19
CA PRO A 80 -5.05 9.37 -22.20
C PRO A 80 -5.09 10.81 -22.74
N ARG A 81 -4.97 10.99 -24.06
CA ARG A 81 -5.05 12.32 -24.69
C ARG A 81 -6.39 13.00 -24.57
N HIS A 82 -7.45 12.26 -24.27
CA HIS A 82 -8.80 12.77 -24.08
C HIS A 82 -9.23 12.80 -22.61
N ALA A 83 -8.34 12.44 -21.70
CA ALA A 83 -8.66 12.30 -20.30
C ALA A 83 -8.41 13.60 -19.52
N ASP A 84 -9.33 13.92 -18.63
CA ASP A 84 -9.16 14.91 -17.57
C ASP A 84 -8.62 14.25 -16.29
N ILE A 85 -8.94 12.96 -16.12
CA ILE A 85 -8.57 12.15 -14.96
C ILE A 85 -7.82 10.91 -15.42
N LEU A 86 -6.65 10.67 -14.83
CA LEU A 86 -5.91 9.42 -14.96
C LEU A 86 -6.12 8.57 -13.73
N LEU A 87 -6.71 7.40 -13.91
CA LEU A 87 -7.01 6.45 -12.84
C LEU A 87 -5.97 5.32 -12.87
N PHE A 88 -5.00 5.36 -11.97
CA PHE A 88 -3.92 4.38 -11.89
C PHE A 88 -4.34 3.20 -11.03
N THR A 89 -4.41 2.01 -11.63
CA THR A 89 -4.75 0.74 -10.96
C THR A 89 -3.54 -0.18 -10.89
N GLY A 90 -3.53 -1.06 -9.89
CA GLY A 90 -2.47 -2.04 -9.71
C GLY A 90 -1.19 -1.48 -9.07
N ALA A 91 -0.36 -2.38 -8.55
CA ALA A 91 0.97 -2.04 -8.07
C ALA A 91 1.87 -1.72 -9.26
N VAL A 92 2.64 -0.64 -9.15
CA VAL A 92 3.52 -0.26 -10.25
C VAL A 92 4.60 -1.31 -10.43
N THR A 93 4.39 -2.20 -11.40
CA THR A 93 5.42 -3.19 -11.76
C THR A 93 6.54 -2.53 -12.55
N ARG A 94 7.72 -3.13 -12.53
CA ARG A 94 8.88 -2.62 -13.29
C ARG A 94 8.62 -2.56 -14.79
N ALA A 95 7.83 -3.53 -15.30
CA ALA A 95 7.44 -3.57 -16.72
C ALA A 95 6.46 -2.44 -17.07
N MET A 96 5.51 -2.12 -16.18
CA MET A 96 4.46 -1.14 -16.45
C MET A 96 4.83 0.30 -16.08
N ARG A 97 5.94 0.50 -15.39
CA ARG A 97 6.41 1.85 -15.01
C ARG A 97 6.55 2.79 -16.21
N VAL A 98 7.22 2.37 -17.26
CA VAL A 98 7.44 3.20 -18.46
C VAL A 98 6.13 3.44 -19.22
N PRO A 99 5.28 2.43 -19.49
CA PRO A 99 3.95 2.66 -20.06
C PRO A 99 3.08 3.63 -19.25
N ALA A 100 3.08 3.51 -17.92
CA ALA A 100 2.33 4.41 -17.04
C ALA A 100 2.82 5.87 -17.14
N LEU A 101 4.13 6.09 -17.14
CA LEU A 101 4.70 7.42 -17.34
C LEU A 101 4.36 7.99 -18.72
N ARG A 102 4.39 7.19 -19.77
CA ARG A 102 3.97 7.64 -21.11
C ARG A 102 2.51 8.02 -21.17
N ALA A 103 1.62 7.29 -20.47
CA ALA A 103 0.22 7.66 -20.37
C ALA A 103 0.05 8.99 -19.63
N TYR A 104 0.81 9.21 -18.55
CA TYR A 104 0.82 10.47 -17.82
C TYR A 104 1.29 11.64 -18.69
N GLU A 105 2.37 11.47 -19.44
CA GLU A 105 2.92 12.51 -20.33
C GLU A 105 2.00 12.79 -21.53
N ALA A 106 1.26 11.79 -22.00
CA ALA A 106 0.36 11.93 -23.14
C ALA A 106 -0.96 12.63 -22.80
N ALA A 107 -1.35 12.63 -21.53
CA ALA A 107 -2.55 13.32 -21.08
C ALA A 107 -2.34 14.84 -21.05
N PRO A 108 -3.31 15.64 -21.51
CA PRO A 108 -3.19 17.10 -21.49
C PRO A 108 -3.17 17.66 -20.06
N ASP A 109 -2.57 18.83 -19.87
CA ASP A 109 -2.65 19.58 -18.63
C ASP A 109 -3.79 20.63 -18.70
N PRO A 110 -4.50 20.88 -17.60
CA PRO A 110 -4.36 20.27 -16.28
C PRO A 110 -5.07 18.91 -16.19
N LYS A 111 -4.46 17.95 -15.52
CA LYS A 111 -5.00 16.60 -15.31
C LYS A 111 -5.02 16.23 -13.82
N ILE A 112 -5.95 15.37 -13.44
CA ILE A 112 -6.08 14.84 -12.09
C ILE A 112 -5.56 13.40 -12.09
N CYS A 113 -4.66 13.08 -11.18
CA CYS A 113 -4.12 11.73 -11.02
C CYS A 113 -4.69 11.07 -9.77
N ILE A 114 -5.34 9.93 -9.94
CA ILE A 114 -5.95 9.16 -8.86
C ILE A 114 -5.22 7.84 -8.72
N ALA A 115 -4.71 7.56 -7.52
CA ALA A 115 -4.22 6.24 -7.13
C ALA A 115 -5.39 5.39 -6.64
N TYR A 116 -5.69 4.29 -7.35
CA TYR A 116 -6.89 3.49 -7.13
C TYR A 116 -6.54 2.09 -6.60
N GLY A 117 -7.22 1.73 -5.52
CA GLY A 117 -7.00 0.47 -4.83
C GLY A 117 -5.74 0.48 -3.95
N ALA A 118 -5.61 -0.46 -3.03
CA ALA A 118 -4.45 -0.57 -2.16
C ALA A 118 -3.15 -0.69 -2.95
N CYS A 119 -3.17 -1.45 -4.06
CA CYS A 119 -2.01 -1.59 -4.94
C CYS A 119 -1.58 -0.27 -5.56
N GLY A 120 -2.53 0.54 -6.05
CA GLY A 120 -2.23 1.87 -6.60
C GLY A 120 -1.78 2.86 -5.54
N CYS A 121 -2.30 2.76 -4.32
CA CYS A 121 -1.97 3.68 -3.23
C CYS A 121 -0.54 3.51 -2.72
N ASP A 122 -0.11 2.27 -2.43
CA ASP A 122 1.17 1.99 -1.79
C ASP A 122 1.90 0.73 -2.30
N GLY A 123 1.33 0.04 -3.28
CA GLY A 123 1.78 -1.27 -3.75
C GLY A 123 0.99 -2.44 -3.17
N GLY A 124 0.15 -2.19 -2.14
CA GLY A 124 -0.71 -3.18 -1.50
C GLY A 124 0.06 -4.38 -0.95
N ILE A 125 -0.52 -5.56 -1.09
CA ILE A 125 0.12 -6.82 -0.66
C ILE A 125 1.36 -7.21 -1.48
N PHE A 126 1.61 -6.50 -2.59
CA PHE A 126 2.73 -6.75 -3.50
C PHE A 126 3.90 -5.77 -3.33
N HIS A 127 3.83 -4.86 -2.34
CA HIS A 127 4.74 -3.72 -2.18
C HIS A 127 6.22 -4.10 -2.05
N ASP A 128 6.52 -5.29 -1.51
CA ASP A 128 7.88 -5.78 -1.23
C ASP A 128 8.42 -6.78 -2.27
N LEU A 129 7.66 -7.03 -3.35
CA LEU A 129 8.12 -7.94 -4.40
C LEU A 129 9.20 -7.28 -5.27
N TYR A 130 10.19 -8.07 -5.69
CA TYR A 130 11.30 -7.61 -6.53
C TYR A 130 10.87 -7.01 -7.87
N CYS A 131 9.73 -7.43 -8.42
CA CYS A 131 9.17 -6.96 -9.68
C CYS A 131 8.26 -5.73 -9.53
N VAL A 132 7.94 -5.31 -8.30
CA VAL A 132 7.07 -4.18 -7.99
C VAL A 132 7.91 -2.97 -7.59
N TRP A 133 7.52 -1.81 -8.10
CA TRP A 133 8.14 -0.53 -7.76
C TRP A 133 7.52 0.09 -6.50
N GLY A 134 6.23 -0.16 -6.27
CA GLY A 134 5.44 0.36 -5.17
C GLY A 134 4.13 0.99 -5.62
N GLY A 135 3.68 2.03 -4.93
CA GLY A 135 2.48 2.77 -5.29
C GLY A 135 2.69 3.75 -6.46
N THR A 136 1.60 4.32 -6.93
CA THR A 136 1.57 5.30 -8.03
C THR A 136 2.37 6.57 -7.69
N ASP A 137 2.40 6.96 -6.42
CA ASP A 137 3.16 8.10 -5.89
C ASP A 137 4.67 8.00 -6.11
N LYS A 138 5.18 6.80 -6.39
CA LYS A 138 6.59 6.57 -6.71
C LYS A 138 6.98 7.01 -8.12
N ILE A 139 6.00 7.21 -9.00
CA ILE A 139 6.25 7.52 -10.41
C ILE A 139 5.61 8.82 -10.89
N VAL A 140 4.42 9.18 -10.38
CA VAL A 140 3.69 10.40 -10.77
C VAL A 140 3.12 11.11 -9.54
N PRO A 141 2.88 12.43 -9.60
CA PRO A 141 2.15 13.15 -8.57
C PRO A 141 0.72 12.63 -8.47
N VAL A 142 0.27 12.30 -7.26
CA VAL A 142 -1.09 11.82 -7.00
C VAL A 142 -1.89 12.91 -6.31
N ASP A 143 -3.09 13.19 -6.84
CA ASP A 143 -4.00 14.19 -6.28
C ASP A 143 -4.99 13.58 -5.29
N VAL A 144 -5.47 12.35 -5.58
CA VAL A 144 -6.46 11.64 -4.75
C VAL A 144 -6.10 10.17 -4.63
N TYR A 145 -6.31 9.62 -3.44
CA TYR A 145 -6.18 8.19 -3.16
C TYR A 145 -7.55 7.59 -2.88
N ILE A 146 -7.88 6.50 -3.59
CA ILE A 146 -9.10 5.72 -3.36
C ILE A 146 -8.68 4.34 -2.85
N PRO A 147 -8.65 4.13 -1.52
CA PRO A 147 -8.20 2.87 -0.93
C PRO A 147 -9.27 1.78 -1.05
N GLY A 148 -8.83 0.54 -1.05
CA GLY A 148 -9.65 -0.67 -1.09
C GLY A 148 -8.94 -1.79 -1.85
N CYS A 149 -9.37 -3.03 -1.67
CA CYS A 149 -8.77 -4.16 -2.40
C CYS A 149 -9.85 -5.17 -2.83
N PRO A 150 -10.61 -4.80 -3.88
CA PRO A 150 -10.74 -3.50 -4.56
C PRO A 150 -11.62 -2.49 -3.80
N PRO A 151 -11.58 -1.19 -4.18
CA PRO A 151 -12.58 -0.22 -3.74
C PRO A 151 -13.96 -0.60 -4.29
N THR A 152 -15.00 -0.44 -3.48
CA THR A 152 -16.38 -0.66 -3.93
C THR A 152 -16.83 0.41 -4.94
N PRO A 153 -17.84 0.17 -5.78
CA PRO A 153 -18.40 1.17 -6.70
C PRO A 153 -18.82 2.46 -5.99
N ALA A 154 -19.42 2.35 -4.81
CA ALA A 154 -19.79 3.51 -4.00
C ALA A 154 -18.56 4.33 -3.55
N ALA A 155 -17.48 3.66 -3.09
CA ALA A 155 -16.23 4.31 -2.74
C ALA A 155 -15.56 4.97 -3.96
N THR A 156 -15.70 4.36 -5.13
CA THR A 156 -15.20 4.91 -6.39
C THR A 156 -15.92 6.19 -6.77
N ILE A 157 -17.25 6.21 -6.73
CA ILE A 157 -18.05 7.42 -7.00
C ILE A 157 -17.72 8.52 -5.99
N TYR A 158 -17.60 8.17 -4.71
CA TYR A 158 -17.19 9.11 -3.68
C TYR A 158 -15.80 9.71 -3.97
N GLY A 159 -14.84 8.87 -4.33
CA GLY A 159 -13.49 9.31 -4.69
C GLY A 159 -13.46 10.24 -5.90
N PHE A 160 -14.28 10.00 -6.92
CA PHE A 160 -14.44 10.92 -8.04
C PHE A 160 -15.09 12.24 -7.61
N ALA A 161 -16.10 12.20 -6.73
CA ALA A 161 -16.70 13.42 -6.19
C ALA A 161 -15.69 14.28 -5.41
N VAL A 162 -14.80 13.64 -4.65
CA VAL A 162 -13.67 14.33 -4.00
C VAL A 162 -12.70 14.90 -5.04
N ALA A 163 -12.32 14.11 -6.05
CA ALA A 163 -11.41 14.53 -7.09
C ALA A 163 -11.95 15.73 -7.91
N LEU A 164 -13.25 15.79 -8.09
CA LEU A 164 -13.93 16.90 -8.80
C LEU A 164 -14.24 18.09 -7.88
N GLY A 165 -13.82 18.05 -6.61
CA GLY A 165 -14.05 19.13 -5.66
C GLY A 165 -15.52 19.30 -5.23
N LEU A 166 -16.37 18.33 -5.50
CA LEU A 166 -17.77 18.33 -5.09
C LEU A 166 -17.95 18.00 -3.60
N LEU A 167 -17.01 17.28 -3.04
CA LEU A 167 -16.94 16.91 -1.63
C LEU A 167 -15.59 17.34 -1.05
N GLU A 168 -15.64 17.97 0.10
CA GLU A 168 -14.42 18.29 0.85
C GLU A 168 -13.98 17.06 1.64
N GLN A 169 -12.77 16.59 1.38
CA GLN A 169 -12.11 15.63 2.24
C GLN A 169 -11.53 16.39 3.43
N LYS A 170 -12.07 16.17 4.61
CA LYS A 170 -11.47 16.66 5.85
C LYS A 170 -10.22 15.85 6.16
N LEU A 171 -9.13 16.17 5.50
CA LEU A 171 -7.81 15.70 5.90
C LEU A 171 -7.42 16.45 7.16
N LYS A 172 -7.58 15.81 8.31
CA LYS A 172 -6.92 16.26 9.52
C LYS A 172 -5.45 15.88 9.38
N ALA A 173 -4.54 16.79 9.78
CA ALA A 173 -3.09 16.55 9.74
C ALA A 173 -2.63 15.41 10.67
N THR A 174 -3.54 14.73 11.33
CA THR A 174 -3.32 13.56 12.17
C THR A 174 -3.73 12.30 11.42
N SER A 175 -2.84 11.35 11.31
CA SER A 175 -3.07 10.06 10.67
C SER A 175 -4.09 9.18 11.41
N HIS A 176 -4.40 9.51 12.66
CA HIS A 176 -5.39 8.80 13.49
C HIS A 176 -5.96 9.76 14.54
N GLU A 177 -7.30 9.81 14.66
CA GLU A 177 -7.97 10.41 15.80
C GLU A 177 -8.22 9.32 16.85
N VAL A 178 -7.51 9.42 17.96
CA VAL A 178 -7.80 8.58 19.13
C VAL A 178 -9.14 9.03 19.69
N GLN A 179 -10.15 8.17 19.63
CA GLN A 179 -11.42 8.41 20.31
C GLN A 179 -11.18 8.45 21.83
N PRO A 180 -11.91 9.29 22.58
CA PRO A 180 -11.79 9.28 24.04
C PRO A 180 -12.08 7.87 24.58
N GLY A 181 -11.06 7.24 25.15
CA GLY A 181 -11.11 5.85 25.64
C GLY A 181 -10.39 4.83 24.78
N GLU A 182 -10.01 5.14 23.56
CA GLU A 182 -9.22 4.27 22.69
C GLU A 182 -7.73 4.57 22.86
N ARG A 183 -7.08 3.86 23.78
CA ARG A 183 -5.63 3.85 23.86
C ARG A 183 -5.13 2.75 22.94
N VAL A 184 -4.39 3.14 21.89
CA VAL A 184 -3.57 2.19 21.15
C VAL A 184 -2.41 1.82 22.06
N GLU A 185 -2.57 0.78 22.86
CA GLU A 185 -1.46 0.21 23.62
C GLU A 185 -0.55 -0.51 22.63
N LEU A 186 0.63 0.05 22.43
CA LEU A 186 1.69 -0.67 21.76
C LEU A 186 2.04 -1.88 22.66
N ARG A 187 1.65 -3.07 22.21
CA ARG A 187 2.00 -4.33 22.92
C ARG A 187 3.49 -4.56 22.82
N HIS A 188 4.05 -5.16 23.86
CA HIS A 188 5.44 -5.62 23.90
C HIS A 188 6.49 -4.50 23.69
N THR A 189 6.26 -3.33 24.29
CA THR A 189 7.18 -2.19 24.20
C THR A 189 8.56 -2.44 24.80
N GLY A 190 8.67 -3.41 25.72
CA GLY A 190 9.94 -3.85 26.32
C GLY A 190 10.87 -4.62 25.35
N ILE A 191 10.35 -5.07 24.20
CA ILE A 191 11.13 -5.81 23.22
C ILE A 191 11.57 -4.86 22.09
N PRO A 192 12.87 -4.84 21.70
CA PRO A 192 13.36 -4.02 20.60
C PRO A 192 12.60 -4.28 19.30
N ASN A 193 12.30 -3.21 18.54
CA ASN A 193 11.49 -3.29 17.33
C ASN A 193 12.02 -4.30 16.29
N GLU A 194 13.35 -4.39 16.16
CA GLU A 194 13.98 -5.35 15.24
C GLU A 194 13.69 -6.81 15.60
N ILE A 195 13.65 -7.11 16.91
CA ILE A 195 13.34 -8.46 17.40
C ILE A 195 11.85 -8.75 17.21
N ARG A 196 10.96 -7.80 17.50
CA ARG A 196 9.52 -7.95 17.25
C ARG A 196 9.21 -8.25 15.78
N VAL A 197 9.80 -7.48 14.87
CA VAL A 197 9.62 -7.67 13.43
C VAL A 197 10.16 -9.04 12.99
N MET A 198 11.30 -9.47 13.52
CA MET A 198 11.87 -10.78 13.22
C MET A 198 10.95 -11.91 13.70
N ILE A 199 10.48 -11.86 14.94
CA ILE A 199 9.56 -12.86 15.51
C ILE A 199 8.28 -12.95 14.68
N GLU A 200 7.69 -11.81 14.35
CA GLU A 200 6.46 -11.75 13.56
C GLU A 200 6.64 -12.33 12.15
N ARG A 201 7.75 -12.02 11.50
CA ARG A 201 8.10 -12.53 10.17
C ARG A 201 8.31 -14.03 10.18
N GLU A 202 9.09 -14.55 11.12
CA GLU A 202 9.37 -15.99 11.22
C GLU A 202 8.13 -16.79 11.64
N ALA A 203 7.34 -16.31 12.58
CA ALA A 203 6.09 -16.95 12.97
C ALA A 203 5.11 -17.03 11.79
N ARG A 204 4.98 -15.94 11.00
CA ARG A 204 4.13 -15.92 9.80
C ARG A 204 4.65 -16.84 8.70
N ARG A 205 5.95 -16.97 8.55
CA ARG A 205 6.58 -17.88 7.58
C ARG A 205 6.23 -19.33 7.89
N MET A 206 6.19 -19.72 9.17
CA MET A 206 5.96 -21.11 9.60
C MET A 206 4.48 -21.46 9.77
N ALA A 207 3.67 -20.54 10.28
CA ALA A 207 2.26 -20.77 10.63
C ALA A 207 1.24 -20.06 9.72
N GLY A 208 1.71 -19.26 8.74
CA GLY A 208 0.86 -18.45 7.89
C GLY A 208 0.38 -17.16 8.56
N TYR A 209 -0.32 -16.31 7.80
CA TYR A 209 -0.60 -14.93 8.20
C TYR A 209 -1.43 -14.80 9.50
N ARG A 210 -2.51 -15.58 9.63
CA ARG A 210 -3.44 -15.47 10.78
C ARG A 210 -2.86 -16.10 12.04
N GLN A 211 -2.45 -17.37 11.96
CA GLN A 211 -1.92 -18.08 13.13
C GLN A 211 -0.54 -17.58 13.54
N GLY A 212 0.33 -17.26 12.58
CA GLY A 212 1.64 -16.72 12.88
C GLY A 212 1.59 -15.42 13.68
N ARG A 213 0.57 -14.56 13.46
CA ARG A 213 0.39 -13.35 14.27
C ARG A 213 0.04 -13.67 15.72
N ILE A 214 -0.86 -14.63 15.95
CA ILE A 214 -1.26 -15.05 17.29
C ILE A 214 -0.06 -15.65 18.03
N ILE A 215 0.64 -16.57 17.38
CA ILE A 215 1.84 -17.22 17.97
C ILE A 215 2.93 -16.18 18.26
N ALA A 216 3.13 -15.20 17.40
CA ALA A 216 4.09 -14.13 17.62
C ALA A 216 3.73 -13.28 18.85
N ASP A 217 2.45 -12.89 18.99
CA ASP A 217 1.96 -12.12 20.13
C ASP A 217 2.14 -12.93 21.44
N GLU A 218 1.76 -14.19 21.45
CA GLU A 218 1.89 -15.08 22.61
C GLU A 218 3.37 -15.30 22.97
N PHE A 219 4.23 -15.56 21.99
CA PHE A 219 5.66 -15.73 22.20
C PHE A 219 6.33 -14.44 22.74
N MET A 220 5.98 -13.28 22.21
CA MET A 220 6.48 -12.00 22.73
C MET A 220 6.02 -11.75 24.16
N ALA A 221 4.82 -12.16 24.54
CA ALA A 221 4.34 -12.07 25.92
C ALA A 221 5.17 -12.95 26.88
N LEU A 222 5.66 -14.11 26.44
CA LEU A 222 6.56 -14.95 27.24
C LEU A 222 7.92 -14.29 27.48
N LEU A 223 8.40 -13.51 26.51
CA LEU A 223 9.70 -12.81 26.61
C LEU A 223 9.63 -11.54 27.46
N GLU A 224 8.44 -10.92 27.57
CA GLU A 224 8.30 -9.62 28.22
C GLU A 224 8.61 -9.69 29.73
N GLY A 225 9.59 -8.90 30.18
CA GLY A 225 10.01 -8.85 31.59
C GLY A 225 10.65 -10.12 32.13
N ALA A 226 11.04 -11.07 31.28
CA ALA A 226 11.67 -12.31 31.71
C ALA A 226 13.21 -12.18 31.70
N THR A 227 13.86 -12.81 32.70
CA THR A 227 15.29 -13.07 32.61
C THR A 227 15.57 -14.27 31.71
N GLN A 228 16.79 -14.43 31.21
CA GLN A 228 17.12 -15.51 30.28
C GLN A 228 16.81 -16.92 30.83
N GLN A 229 16.95 -17.13 32.14
CA GLN A 229 16.59 -18.39 32.81
C GLN A 229 15.07 -18.58 32.95
N ASP A 230 14.32 -17.49 33.08
CA ASP A 230 12.86 -17.54 33.18
C ASP A 230 12.19 -17.81 31.82
N VAL A 231 12.84 -17.38 30.72
CA VAL A 231 12.31 -17.58 29.37
C VAL A 231 12.13 -19.06 29.05
N ASP A 232 13.16 -19.87 29.33
CA ASP A 232 13.11 -21.31 29.03
C ASP A 232 12.02 -22.02 29.86
N LEU A 233 11.86 -21.67 31.12
CA LEU A 233 10.80 -22.19 31.98
C LEU A 233 9.39 -21.79 31.50
N ARG A 234 9.23 -20.54 31.08
CA ARG A 234 7.94 -20.04 30.55
C ARG A 234 7.58 -20.72 29.25
N ILE A 235 8.54 -20.88 28.33
CA ILE A 235 8.37 -21.58 27.06
C ILE A 235 7.96 -23.02 27.32
N GLN A 236 8.66 -23.73 28.21
CA GLN A 236 8.36 -25.11 28.55
C GLN A 236 6.93 -25.25 29.12
N SER A 237 6.57 -24.40 30.09
CA SER A 237 5.23 -24.38 30.67
C SER A 237 4.14 -24.06 29.66
N TYR A 238 4.43 -23.18 28.71
CA TYR A 238 3.50 -22.84 27.62
C TYR A 238 3.29 -24.03 26.67
N LEU A 239 4.37 -24.73 26.29
CA LEU A 239 4.31 -25.89 25.42
C LEU A 239 3.61 -27.09 26.09
N ASP A 240 3.83 -27.30 27.36
CA ASP A 240 3.18 -28.36 28.15
C ASP A 240 1.66 -28.16 28.26
N GLN A 241 1.21 -26.90 28.23
CA GLN A 241 -0.23 -26.58 28.26
C GLN A 241 -0.95 -26.80 26.93
N HIS A 242 -0.24 -26.73 25.81
CA HIS A 242 -0.87 -26.74 24.48
C HIS A 242 -0.77 -28.09 23.76
N ASP A 243 0.12 -28.99 24.19
CA ASP A 243 0.34 -30.35 23.65
C ASP A 243 0.25 -30.44 22.10
N ASP A 244 0.80 -29.43 21.40
CA ASP A 244 0.82 -29.35 19.92
C ASP A 244 2.26 -29.45 19.42
N PRO A 245 2.64 -30.56 18.74
CA PRO A 245 3.98 -30.75 18.22
C PRO A 245 4.42 -29.65 17.21
N ARG A 246 3.47 -29.15 16.43
CA ARG A 246 3.73 -28.09 15.44
C ARG A 246 4.00 -26.74 16.11
N LEU A 247 3.22 -26.43 17.13
CA LEU A 247 3.45 -25.23 17.95
C LEU A 247 4.82 -25.29 18.65
N SER A 248 5.17 -26.47 19.16
CA SER A 248 6.47 -26.71 19.78
C SER A 248 7.63 -26.46 18.82
N GLU A 249 7.53 -26.93 17.58
CA GLU A 249 8.52 -26.70 16.54
C GLU A 249 8.67 -25.19 16.24
N ILE A 250 7.55 -24.49 16.08
CA ILE A 250 7.55 -23.05 15.77
C ILE A 250 8.16 -22.24 16.90
N VAL A 251 7.73 -22.48 18.14
CA VAL A 251 8.21 -21.75 19.32
C VAL A 251 9.70 -22.00 19.56
N ASN A 252 10.18 -23.23 19.41
CA ASN A 252 11.61 -23.56 19.52
C ASN A 252 12.44 -22.88 18.42
N ASN A 253 11.94 -22.79 17.19
CA ASN A 253 12.60 -22.07 16.11
C ASN A 253 12.67 -20.57 16.38
N LEU A 254 11.61 -19.97 16.94
CA LEU A 254 11.60 -18.55 17.33
C LEU A 254 12.60 -18.28 18.47
N ALA A 255 12.66 -19.16 19.47
CA ALA A 255 13.62 -19.04 20.57
C ALA A 255 15.07 -19.11 20.06
N ASN A 256 15.37 -20.07 19.19
CA ASN A 256 16.69 -20.19 18.58
C ASN A 256 17.06 -18.97 17.72
N ALA A 257 16.11 -18.42 16.96
CA ALA A 257 16.31 -17.21 16.16
C ALA A 257 16.64 -15.99 17.03
N CYS A 258 15.95 -15.84 18.18
CA CYS A 258 16.24 -14.79 19.16
C CYS A 258 17.63 -14.94 19.79
N LEU A 259 18.02 -16.17 20.18
CA LEU A 259 19.33 -16.46 20.77
C LEU A 259 20.47 -16.18 19.77
N ASN A 260 20.33 -16.62 18.53
CA ASN A 260 21.33 -16.38 17.48
C ASN A 260 21.54 -14.88 17.21
N ARG A 261 20.48 -14.10 17.25
CA ARG A 261 20.59 -12.65 17.07
C ARG A 261 21.20 -11.95 18.29
N ALA A 262 20.88 -12.38 19.50
CA ALA A 262 21.48 -11.87 20.72
C ALA A 262 22.98 -12.21 20.79
N ALA A 263 23.41 -13.35 20.25
CA ALA A 263 24.82 -13.76 20.20
C ALA A 263 25.62 -13.07 19.07
N GLY A 264 25.05 -12.14 18.32
CA GLY A 264 25.73 -11.44 17.22
C GLY A 264 26.03 -12.32 15.99
N LYS A 265 25.45 -13.52 15.90
CA LYS A 265 25.58 -14.45 14.77
C LYS A 265 24.38 -14.31 13.81
N GLY A 266 24.01 -13.07 13.48
CA GLY A 266 23.00 -12.81 12.46
C GLY A 266 23.65 -12.89 11.09
N GLU A 267 23.48 -13.98 10.38
CA GLU A 267 23.71 -14.02 8.93
C GLU A 267 22.87 -12.94 8.27
N ALA A 268 23.51 -12.14 7.45
CA ALA A 268 22.84 -11.23 6.55
C ALA A 268 21.96 -12.10 5.59
N VAL A 269 20.67 -12.15 5.88
CA VAL A 269 19.70 -12.77 4.97
C VAL A 269 19.69 -11.92 3.71
N HIS A 270 20.27 -12.43 2.67
CA HIS A 270 20.13 -11.90 1.31
C HIS A 270 18.64 -11.87 0.95
N GLY A 271 18.13 -10.65 0.73
CA GLY A 271 16.77 -10.34 0.35
C GLY A 271 16.50 -10.48 -1.13
#